data_5b8940d179290d05368209ac074d5801
#
_entry.id   5b8940d179290d05368209ac074d5801
#
_cell.length_a   1.000
_cell.length_b   1.000
_cell.length_c   1.000
_cell.angle_alpha   90.00
_cell.angle_beta   90.00
_cell.angle_gamma   90.00
#
_symmetry.space_group_name_H-M   'P 1'
#
loop_
_entity.id
_entity.type
_entity.pdbx_description
1 polymer ?
#
loop_
_entity_poly.entity_id
_entity_poly.type
_entity_poly.pdbx_seq_one_letter_code
_entity_poly.pdbx_strand_id
1 'polypeptide(L)'
;EATDSSKFDAAVGPIKIRGAAIGDTLCVEVIQIRLAEQGVMVTAKNLGIFGGMIDVPDTKIIPIRDGYALFSEKIRLPLTPMIGVMGVLPGRDSYRCTVPGDFGGNMDTKELTIGTKAYFPVFVDGAGLAVSDLHACMGDGEMSGTGLEIAGRVCLRVSLIKGQHIRRPILETADAIYTIATKSTYDEALRTAAMDMI
;
A
#
# COMPACT_ATOMS: atom_id res chain seq x y z
N GLU A 1 -26.36 -7.98 -5.29
CA GLU A 1 -25.43 -9.05 -5.68
C GLU A 1 -24.27 -9.06 -4.70
N ALA A 2 -23.86 -10.24 -4.22
CA ALA A 2 -22.71 -10.34 -3.32
C ALA A 2 -21.44 -9.94 -4.08
N THR A 3 -20.66 -9.03 -3.51
CA THR A 3 -19.38 -8.63 -4.12
C THR A 3 -18.39 -9.79 -4.06
N ASP A 4 -17.79 -10.11 -5.18
CA ASP A 4 -16.78 -11.16 -5.26
C ASP A 4 -15.47 -10.66 -4.63
N SER A 5 -15.21 -11.08 -3.40
CA SER A 5 -14.02 -10.67 -2.64
C SER A 5 -12.69 -11.11 -3.27
N SER A 6 -12.73 -12.04 -4.25
CA SER A 6 -11.52 -12.42 -4.99
C SER A 6 -11.01 -11.32 -5.92
N LYS A 7 -11.81 -10.29 -6.16
CA LYS A 7 -11.50 -9.14 -7.03
C LYS A 7 -11.09 -7.89 -6.25
N PHE A 8 -11.03 -7.94 -4.93
CA PHE A 8 -10.53 -6.83 -4.13
C PHE A 8 -9.03 -6.63 -4.38
N ASP A 9 -8.60 -5.38 -4.35
CA ASP A 9 -7.23 -4.92 -4.52
C ASP A 9 -6.58 -5.39 -5.85
N ALA A 10 -7.37 -5.43 -6.92
CA ALA A 10 -6.84 -5.77 -8.24
C ALA A 10 -5.72 -4.80 -8.64
N ALA A 11 -4.49 -5.32 -8.80
CA ALA A 11 -3.32 -4.51 -9.06
C ALA A 11 -3.09 -4.27 -10.55
N VAL A 12 -2.58 -3.09 -10.87
CA VAL A 12 -1.96 -2.78 -12.16
C VAL A 12 -0.56 -3.38 -12.18
N GLY A 13 -0.33 -4.32 -13.08
CA GLY A 13 0.95 -5.04 -13.17
C GLY A 13 0.76 -6.51 -13.57
N PRO A 14 1.78 -7.34 -13.44
CA PRO A 14 3.16 -6.98 -13.12
C PRO A 14 3.86 -6.22 -14.26
N ILE A 15 4.47 -5.08 -13.94
CA ILE A 15 5.23 -4.26 -14.89
C ILE A 15 6.67 -4.75 -14.91
N LYS A 16 7.13 -5.24 -16.06
CA LYS A 16 8.52 -5.69 -16.21
C LYS A 16 9.47 -4.49 -16.29
N ILE A 17 10.44 -4.44 -15.39
CA ILE A 17 11.49 -3.41 -15.36
C ILE A 17 12.70 -3.92 -16.12
N ARG A 18 13.04 -3.24 -17.23
CA ARG A 18 14.18 -3.60 -18.07
C ARG A 18 15.48 -3.50 -17.29
N GLY A 19 16.27 -4.57 -17.33
CA GLY A 19 17.59 -4.63 -16.70
C GLY A 19 17.55 -4.96 -15.20
N ALA A 20 16.39 -5.13 -14.58
CA ALA A 20 16.31 -5.64 -13.21
C ALA A 20 16.73 -7.11 -13.19
N ALA A 21 17.63 -7.46 -12.29
CA ALA A 21 18.12 -8.81 -12.07
C ALA A 21 17.98 -9.19 -10.58
N ILE A 22 17.92 -10.48 -10.31
CA ILE A 22 17.88 -11.00 -8.94
C ILE A 22 19.07 -10.44 -8.15
N GLY A 23 18.82 -9.91 -6.95
CA GLY A 23 19.83 -9.32 -6.07
C GLY A 23 20.02 -7.80 -6.26
N ASP A 24 19.33 -7.18 -7.23
CA ASP A 24 19.22 -5.72 -7.29
C ASP A 24 18.18 -5.19 -6.30
N THR A 25 18.16 -3.89 -6.12
CA THR A 25 17.07 -3.16 -5.45
C THR A 25 16.32 -2.30 -6.46
N LEU A 26 14.99 -2.43 -6.49
CA LEU A 26 14.13 -1.55 -7.26
C LEU A 26 13.76 -0.34 -6.40
N CYS A 27 14.05 0.87 -6.86
CA CYS A 27 13.62 2.11 -6.24
C CYS A 27 12.44 2.70 -7.03
N VAL A 28 11.34 2.96 -6.34
CA VAL A 28 10.12 3.55 -6.88
C VAL A 28 9.81 4.83 -6.14
N GLU A 29 9.92 5.97 -6.80
CA GLU A 29 9.58 7.29 -6.26
C GLU A 29 8.17 7.68 -6.66
N VAL A 30 7.34 8.05 -5.70
CA VAL A 30 5.98 8.53 -5.94
C VAL A 30 6.02 10.02 -6.31
N ILE A 31 5.83 10.32 -7.58
CA ILE A 31 5.90 11.71 -8.10
C ILE A 31 4.57 12.42 -7.93
N GLN A 32 3.45 11.73 -8.19
CA GLN A 32 2.13 12.31 -8.14
C GLN A 32 1.06 11.26 -7.91
N ILE A 33 0.04 11.64 -7.12
CA ILE A 33 -1.21 10.90 -6.96
C ILE A 33 -2.34 11.87 -7.33
N ARG A 34 -3.18 11.49 -8.28
CA ARG A 34 -4.40 12.22 -8.67
C ARG A 34 -5.59 11.38 -8.31
N LEU A 35 -6.43 11.89 -7.42
CA LEU A 35 -7.61 11.21 -6.92
C LEU A 35 -8.83 11.51 -7.80
N ALA A 36 -9.82 10.62 -7.78
CA ALA A 36 -11.16 10.87 -8.28
C ALA A 36 -11.92 11.86 -7.37
N GLU A 37 -13.14 12.22 -7.77
CA GLU A 37 -13.95 13.21 -7.06
C GLU A 37 -14.78 12.63 -5.91
N GLN A 38 -14.73 11.31 -5.71
CA GLN A 38 -15.37 10.61 -4.61
C GLN A 38 -14.64 9.33 -4.29
N GLY A 39 -14.65 8.96 -3.01
CA GLY A 39 -14.16 7.69 -2.49
C GLY A 39 -15.25 6.92 -1.77
N VAL A 40 -14.89 5.77 -1.21
CA VAL A 40 -15.78 4.88 -0.48
C VAL A 40 -15.11 4.37 0.79
N MET A 41 -15.86 4.26 1.86
CA MET A 41 -15.48 3.49 3.05
C MET A 41 -16.49 2.37 3.28
N VAL A 42 -16.00 1.23 3.74
CA VAL A 42 -16.80 0.05 4.02
C VAL A 42 -16.56 -0.42 5.44
N THR A 43 -17.62 -0.82 6.14
CA THR A 43 -17.51 -1.57 7.37
C THR A 43 -18.25 -2.90 7.19
N ALA A 44 -17.64 -3.99 7.61
CA ALA A 44 -18.23 -5.31 7.47
C ALA A 44 -17.80 -6.25 8.61
N LYS A 45 -18.55 -7.32 8.79
CA LYS A 45 -18.21 -8.37 9.74
C LYS A 45 -16.85 -8.98 9.37
N ASN A 46 -16.00 -9.11 10.37
CA ASN A 46 -14.63 -9.64 10.26
C ASN A 46 -13.67 -8.77 9.43
N LEU A 47 -14.02 -7.52 9.13
CA LEU A 47 -13.15 -6.57 8.47
C LEU A 47 -12.53 -5.62 9.50
N GLY A 48 -11.20 -5.53 9.51
CA GLY A 48 -10.45 -4.72 10.47
C GLY A 48 -10.61 -5.16 11.93
N ILE A 49 -10.05 -4.36 12.84
CA ILE A 49 -10.10 -4.64 14.30
C ILE A 49 -11.54 -4.61 14.84
N PHE A 50 -12.37 -3.74 14.28
CA PHE A 50 -13.75 -3.58 14.73
C PHE A 50 -14.75 -4.54 14.08
N GLY A 51 -14.30 -5.40 13.16
CA GLY A 51 -15.17 -6.32 12.42
C GLY A 51 -15.99 -7.28 13.28
N GLY A 52 -15.51 -7.61 14.49
CA GLY A 52 -16.26 -8.39 15.47
C GLY A 52 -17.46 -7.65 16.11
N MET A 53 -17.52 -6.33 15.96
CA MET A 53 -18.58 -5.46 16.48
C MET A 53 -19.61 -5.04 15.41
N ILE A 54 -19.38 -5.46 14.16
CA ILE A 54 -20.22 -5.08 13.01
C ILE A 54 -21.17 -6.23 12.68
N ASP A 55 -22.46 -6.01 12.92
CA ASP A 55 -23.49 -7.00 12.59
C ASP A 55 -24.01 -6.81 11.16
N VAL A 56 -24.10 -5.57 10.70
CA VAL A 56 -24.64 -5.22 9.38
C VAL A 56 -23.57 -4.44 8.61
N PRO A 57 -23.16 -4.91 7.42
CA PRO A 57 -22.25 -4.17 6.56
C PRO A 57 -22.83 -2.81 6.17
N ASP A 58 -21.98 -1.79 6.13
CA ASP A 58 -22.35 -0.46 5.65
C ASP A 58 -21.30 0.05 4.65
N THR A 59 -21.76 0.88 3.71
CA THR A 59 -20.92 1.47 2.68
C THR A 59 -21.25 2.95 2.57
N LYS A 60 -20.24 3.79 2.69
CA LYS A 60 -20.39 5.24 2.59
C LYS A 60 -19.60 5.81 1.43
N ILE A 61 -20.29 6.44 0.49
CA ILE A 61 -19.68 7.25 -0.57
C ILE A 61 -19.34 8.61 -0.01
N ILE A 62 -18.10 9.06 -0.20
CA ILE A 62 -17.56 10.28 0.39
C ILE A 62 -17.06 11.19 -0.73
N PRO A 63 -17.70 12.34 -0.98
CA PRO A 63 -17.26 13.32 -1.96
C PRO A 63 -15.92 13.96 -1.56
N ILE A 64 -15.10 14.24 -2.56
CA ILE A 64 -13.82 14.96 -2.43
C ILE A 64 -13.99 16.36 -2.99
N ARG A 65 -13.73 17.40 -2.20
CA ARG A 65 -13.80 18.79 -2.63
C ARG A 65 -12.78 19.64 -1.88
N ASP A 66 -12.15 20.57 -2.60
CA ASP A 66 -11.27 21.60 -2.05
C ASP A 66 -10.18 21.06 -1.08
N GLY A 67 -9.61 19.90 -1.40
CA GLY A 67 -8.58 19.28 -0.57
C GLY A 67 -9.11 18.51 0.65
N TYR A 68 -10.42 18.26 0.71
CA TYR A 68 -11.06 17.54 1.82
C TYR A 68 -11.98 16.42 1.34
N ALA A 69 -12.03 15.36 2.13
CA ALA A 69 -13.08 14.36 2.09
C ALA A 69 -14.24 14.80 2.98
N LEU A 70 -15.44 14.93 2.40
CA LEU A 70 -16.62 15.40 3.10
C LEU A 70 -17.36 14.23 3.76
N PHE A 71 -16.83 13.76 4.90
CA PHE A 71 -17.34 12.58 5.58
C PHE A 71 -18.78 12.76 6.08
N SER A 72 -19.11 13.94 6.60
CA SER A 72 -20.48 14.33 6.99
C SER A 72 -20.61 15.87 6.97
N GLU A 73 -21.79 16.39 7.29
CA GLU A 73 -22.00 17.83 7.44
C GLU A 73 -21.07 18.47 8.48
N LYS A 74 -20.62 17.68 9.47
CA LYS A 74 -19.78 18.16 10.59
C LYS A 74 -18.32 17.70 10.50
N ILE A 75 -18.03 16.68 9.68
CA ILE A 75 -16.70 16.08 9.63
C ILE A 75 -16.14 16.22 8.23
N ARG A 76 -15.01 16.91 8.15
CA ARG A 76 -14.20 17.07 6.94
C ARG A 76 -12.79 16.57 7.26
N LEU A 77 -12.30 15.63 6.47
CA LEU A 77 -10.97 15.05 6.62
C LEU A 77 -10.02 15.66 5.59
N PRO A 78 -8.86 16.18 5.98
CA PRO A 78 -7.87 16.63 5.03
C PRO A 78 -7.40 15.45 4.17
N LEU A 79 -7.14 15.69 2.89
CA LEU A 79 -6.59 14.66 2.02
C LEU A 79 -5.11 14.43 2.32
N THR A 80 -4.77 13.17 2.52
CA THR A 80 -3.40 12.66 2.66
C THR A 80 -3.24 11.44 1.74
N PRO A 81 -3.20 11.66 0.40
CA PRO A 81 -3.23 10.56 -0.56
C PRO A 81 -2.06 9.62 -0.38
N MET A 82 -2.33 8.33 -0.41
CA MET A 82 -1.30 7.29 -0.27
C MET A 82 -1.61 6.08 -1.16
N ILE A 83 -0.66 5.16 -1.25
CA ILE A 83 -0.76 3.90 -1.98
C ILE A 83 -0.74 2.76 -0.96
N GLY A 84 -1.82 1.99 -0.86
CA GLY A 84 -1.92 0.84 0.05
C GLY A 84 -1.10 -0.34 -0.46
N VAL A 85 -1.26 -0.68 -1.75
CA VAL A 85 -0.58 -1.83 -2.36
C VAL A 85 0.51 -1.39 -3.32
N MET A 86 1.75 -1.73 -2.99
CA MET A 86 2.89 -1.63 -3.90
C MET A 86 3.90 -2.74 -3.61
N GLY A 87 4.36 -3.44 -4.63
CA GLY A 87 5.34 -4.51 -4.46
C GLY A 87 5.88 -5.06 -5.76
N VAL A 88 6.74 -6.06 -5.63
CA VAL A 88 7.37 -6.78 -6.73
C VAL A 88 6.92 -8.25 -6.73
N LEU A 89 7.16 -8.95 -7.82
CA LEU A 89 6.89 -10.39 -7.86
C LEU A 89 7.74 -11.12 -6.81
N PRO A 90 7.14 -11.96 -5.95
CA PRO A 90 7.87 -12.83 -5.03
C PRO A 90 8.63 -13.91 -5.81
N GLY A 91 9.70 -14.44 -5.21
CA GLY A 91 10.62 -15.34 -5.90
C GLY A 91 10.06 -16.72 -6.21
N ARG A 92 9.05 -17.20 -5.48
CA ARG A 92 8.54 -18.59 -5.60
C ARG A 92 7.04 -18.69 -5.64
N ASP A 93 6.33 -18.08 -4.70
CA ASP A 93 4.89 -18.25 -4.54
C ASP A 93 4.13 -17.12 -5.22
N SER A 94 2.83 -17.29 -5.42
CA SER A 94 1.90 -16.24 -5.80
C SER A 94 1.04 -15.86 -4.60
N TYR A 95 0.87 -14.56 -4.37
CA TYR A 95 0.06 -14.02 -3.29
C TYR A 95 -1.07 -13.18 -3.85
N ARG A 96 -2.17 -13.10 -3.13
CA ARG A 96 -3.22 -12.12 -3.42
C ARG A 96 -2.68 -10.72 -3.11
N CYS A 97 -3.21 -9.71 -3.81
CA CYS A 97 -2.84 -8.31 -3.56
C CYS A 97 -3.22 -7.83 -2.15
N THR A 98 -4.14 -8.51 -1.48
CA THR A 98 -4.54 -8.28 -0.09
C THR A 98 -3.52 -8.76 0.95
N VAL A 99 -2.38 -9.34 0.53
CA VAL A 99 -1.38 -9.92 1.43
C VAL A 99 -0.08 -9.14 1.36
N PRO A 100 0.43 -8.60 2.47
CA PRO A 100 1.77 -8.02 2.53
C PRO A 100 2.84 -9.10 2.74
N GLY A 101 4.11 -8.79 2.41
CA GLY A 101 5.22 -9.69 2.59
C GLY A 101 6.58 -9.03 2.38
N ASP A 102 7.63 -9.85 2.34
CA ASP A 102 9.00 -9.36 2.08
C ASP A 102 9.14 -8.72 0.67
N PHE A 103 8.16 -8.93 -0.21
CA PHE A 103 8.04 -8.35 -1.55
C PHE A 103 7.28 -7.00 -1.59
N GLY A 104 6.77 -6.49 -0.48
CA GLY A 104 5.81 -5.41 -0.38
C GLY A 104 4.38 -5.96 -0.35
N GLY A 105 3.57 -5.58 -1.32
CA GLY A 105 2.14 -5.96 -1.39
C GLY A 105 1.28 -4.99 -0.60
N ASN A 106 0.29 -5.50 0.13
CA ASN A 106 -0.66 -4.71 0.91
C ASN A 106 -0.03 -4.19 2.21
N MET A 107 0.80 -3.16 2.09
CA MET A 107 1.54 -2.63 3.24
C MET A 107 0.72 -1.63 4.06
N ASP A 108 -0.26 -0.97 3.46
CA ASP A 108 -1.13 0.03 4.07
C ASP A 108 -0.39 0.98 5.02
N THR A 109 0.73 1.48 4.52
CA THR A 109 1.55 2.43 5.27
C THR A 109 1.39 3.84 4.69
N LYS A 110 0.85 4.76 5.50
CA LYS A 110 0.52 6.12 5.07
C LYS A 110 1.72 6.94 4.60
N GLU A 111 2.92 6.51 4.96
CA GLU A 111 4.18 7.10 4.51
C GLU A 111 4.48 6.81 3.03
N LEU A 112 3.78 5.86 2.40
CA LEU A 112 3.89 5.62 0.96
C LEU A 112 3.04 6.63 0.17
N THR A 113 3.47 7.87 0.17
CA THR A 113 2.80 9.04 -0.41
C THR A 113 3.70 9.80 -1.38
N ILE A 114 3.23 10.94 -1.88
CA ILE A 114 3.97 11.80 -2.82
C ILE A 114 5.31 12.24 -2.19
N GLY A 115 6.39 12.08 -2.95
CA GLY A 115 7.76 12.40 -2.53
C GLY A 115 8.49 11.25 -1.84
N THR A 116 7.80 10.17 -1.47
CA THR A 116 8.41 8.98 -0.88
C THR A 116 9.11 8.13 -1.95
N LYS A 117 10.29 7.62 -1.63
CA LYS A 117 10.95 6.55 -2.35
C LYS A 117 10.74 5.23 -1.62
N ALA A 118 10.19 4.25 -2.32
CA ALA A 118 10.04 2.89 -1.85
C ALA A 118 11.09 2.00 -2.52
N TYR A 119 11.82 1.25 -1.72
CA TYR A 119 12.84 0.32 -2.17
C TYR A 119 12.35 -1.11 -1.98
N PHE A 120 12.46 -1.91 -3.02
CA PHE A 120 12.02 -3.31 -3.01
C PHE A 120 13.15 -4.24 -3.42
N PRO A 121 13.28 -5.41 -2.77
CA PRO A 121 14.22 -6.44 -3.22
C PRO A 121 13.76 -7.02 -4.57
N VAL A 122 14.67 -7.28 -5.48
CA VAL A 122 14.36 -7.94 -6.75
C VAL A 122 14.56 -9.45 -6.59
N PHE A 123 13.45 -10.20 -6.58
CA PHE A 123 13.46 -11.66 -6.42
C PHE A 123 13.43 -12.42 -7.75
N VAL A 124 13.02 -11.75 -8.84
CA VAL A 124 12.94 -12.34 -10.18
C VAL A 124 13.45 -11.34 -11.22
N ASP A 125 13.99 -11.82 -12.33
CA ASP A 125 14.42 -10.95 -13.42
C ASP A 125 13.25 -10.14 -13.98
N GLY A 126 13.46 -8.83 -14.04
CA GLY A 126 12.42 -7.88 -14.42
C GLY A 126 11.58 -7.36 -13.26
N ALA A 127 11.85 -7.76 -12.03
CA ALA A 127 11.20 -7.35 -10.78
C ALA A 127 9.68 -7.57 -10.74
N GLY A 128 8.93 -7.14 -11.76
CA GLY A 128 7.48 -7.29 -11.87
C GLY A 128 6.73 -6.38 -10.90
N LEU A 129 6.93 -5.06 -11.02
CA LEU A 129 6.26 -4.07 -10.18
C LEU A 129 4.74 -4.14 -10.34
N ALA A 130 4.02 -4.16 -9.22
CA ALA A 130 2.56 -4.05 -9.15
C ALA A 130 2.15 -2.95 -8.19
N VAL A 131 1.08 -2.23 -8.52
CA VAL A 131 0.57 -1.08 -7.75
C VAL A 131 -0.95 -1.09 -7.80
N SER A 132 -1.59 -0.84 -6.66
CA SER A 132 -3.04 -0.63 -6.56
C SER A 132 -3.41 0.10 -5.27
N ASP A 133 -4.69 0.12 -4.97
CA ASP A 133 -5.22 0.48 -3.66
C ASP A 133 -4.82 1.89 -3.22
N LEU A 134 -5.51 2.87 -3.79
CA LEU A 134 -5.30 4.27 -3.43
C LEU A 134 -6.25 4.69 -2.33
N HIS A 135 -5.72 5.29 -1.29
CA HIS A 135 -6.50 5.93 -0.25
C HIS A 135 -6.41 7.46 -0.37
N ALA A 136 -7.54 8.14 -0.25
CA ALA A 136 -7.57 9.61 -0.17
C ALA A 136 -7.04 10.10 1.18
N CYS A 137 -7.25 9.33 2.22
CA CYS A 137 -6.66 9.44 3.55
C CYS A 137 -6.87 8.13 4.33
N MET A 138 -5.99 7.87 5.28
CA MET A 138 -6.05 6.70 6.17
C MET A 138 -5.42 7.07 7.52
N GLY A 139 -5.94 6.52 8.60
CA GLY A 139 -5.29 6.53 9.92
C GLY A 139 -4.34 5.35 10.10
N ASP A 140 -3.44 5.44 11.05
CA ASP A 140 -2.51 4.35 11.37
C ASP A 140 -3.26 3.06 11.72
N GLY A 141 -2.80 1.96 11.15
CA GLY A 141 -3.33 0.63 11.40
C GLY A 141 -4.63 0.30 10.70
N GLU A 142 -5.17 1.21 9.87
CA GLU A 142 -6.39 0.98 9.08
C GLU A 142 -7.49 0.22 9.83
N MET A 143 -7.82 0.72 11.03
CA MET A 143 -8.53 -0.03 12.07
C MET A 143 -9.91 -0.56 11.65
N SER A 144 -10.59 0.10 10.71
CA SER A 144 -11.86 -0.36 10.14
C SER A 144 -11.69 -1.38 9.01
N GLY A 145 -10.45 -1.62 8.56
CA GLY A 145 -10.13 -2.54 7.47
C GLY A 145 -10.35 -1.95 6.08
N THR A 146 -10.62 -0.65 5.98
CA THR A 146 -10.55 0.18 4.77
C THR A 146 -10.07 1.57 5.12
N GLY A 147 -9.22 2.14 4.28
CA GLY A 147 -8.98 3.56 4.25
C GLY A 147 -10.18 4.30 3.65
N LEU A 148 -9.98 5.53 3.19
CA LEU A 148 -10.90 6.15 2.25
C LEU A 148 -10.48 5.70 0.84
N GLU A 149 -11.03 4.58 0.41
CA GLU A 149 -10.77 3.93 -0.86
C GLU A 149 -11.17 4.83 -2.02
N ILE A 150 -10.28 4.99 -3.00
CA ILE A 150 -10.55 5.93 -4.08
C ILE A 150 -9.87 5.53 -5.38
N ALA A 151 -10.57 5.68 -6.49
CA ALA A 151 -9.95 5.57 -7.80
C ALA A 151 -9.00 6.75 -8.08
N GLY A 152 -7.94 6.50 -8.84
CA GLY A 152 -7.00 7.57 -9.16
C GLY A 152 -5.95 7.16 -10.19
N ARG A 153 -4.95 8.03 -10.31
CA ARG A 153 -3.78 7.82 -11.18
C ARG A 153 -2.52 8.16 -10.41
N VAL A 154 -1.50 7.32 -10.55
CA VAL A 154 -0.18 7.57 -9.99
C VAL A 154 0.84 7.82 -11.09
N CYS A 155 1.78 8.73 -10.81
CA CYS A 155 2.99 8.91 -11.61
C CYS A 155 4.17 8.46 -10.75
N LEU A 156 4.90 7.46 -11.23
CA LEU A 156 6.04 6.87 -10.54
C LEU A 156 7.31 7.07 -11.34
N ARG A 157 8.42 7.32 -10.66
CA ARG A 157 9.77 7.24 -11.23
C ARG A 157 10.43 5.97 -10.73
N VAL A 158 10.89 5.14 -11.66
CA VAL A 158 11.47 3.84 -11.35
C VAL A 158 12.94 3.84 -11.71
N SER A 159 13.79 3.36 -10.80
CA SER A 159 15.22 3.18 -11.01
C SER A 159 15.73 1.89 -10.38
N LEU A 160 16.93 1.46 -10.76
CA LEU A 160 17.57 0.25 -10.24
C LEU A 160 18.87 0.61 -9.53
N ILE A 161 19.08 0.01 -8.37
CA ILE A 161 20.34 0.02 -7.66
C ILE A 161 20.95 -1.37 -7.85
N LYS A 162 21.98 -1.43 -8.67
CA LYS A 162 22.61 -2.68 -9.10
C LYS A 162 23.47 -3.29 -8.00
N GLY A 163 23.28 -4.59 -7.77
CA GLY A 163 24.13 -5.35 -6.86
C GLY A 163 23.97 -4.96 -5.37
N GLN A 164 23.02 -4.12 -5.04
CA GLN A 164 22.67 -3.80 -3.65
C GLN A 164 21.40 -4.54 -3.28
N HIS A 165 21.56 -5.58 -2.50
CA HIS A 165 20.44 -6.42 -2.05
C HIS A 165 19.92 -5.94 -0.71
N ILE A 166 18.61 -5.64 -0.66
CA ILE A 166 17.85 -5.48 0.58
C ILE A 166 16.97 -6.71 0.81
N ARG A 167 16.55 -6.94 2.03
CA ARG A 167 15.75 -8.13 2.38
C ARG A 167 14.26 -7.89 2.27
N ARG A 168 13.81 -6.66 2.56
CA ARG A 168 12.42 -6.25 2.67
C ARG A 168 12.25 -4.81 2.23
N PRO A 169 11.01 -4.34 2.05
CA PRO A 169 10.77 -2.96 1.66
C PRO A 169 11.32 -1.95 2.67
N ILE A 170 11.84 -0.86 2.14
CA ILE A 170 12.29 0.32 2.89
C ILE A 170 11.61 1.53 2.27
N LEU A 171 11.11 2.45 3.10
CA LEU A 171 10.62 3.75 2.64
C LEU A 171 11.58 4.86 3.08
N GLU A 172 11.84 5.79 2.19
CA GLU A 172 12.59 7.01 2.45
C GLU A 172 11.67 8.20 2.18
N THR A 173 11.40 8.98 3.21
CA THR A 173 10.69 10.26 3.12
C THR A 173 11.70 11.41 3.26
N ALA A 174 11.22 12.65 3.24
CA ALA A 174 12.08 13.82 3.47
C ALA A 174 12.72 13.82 4.87
N ASP A 175 12.06 13.20 5.86
CA ASP A 175 12.42 13.34 7.27
C ASP A 175 12.86 12.03 7.93
N ALA A 176 12.55 10.86 7.31
CA ALA A 176 12.76 9.59 7.96
C ALA A 176 12.99 8.43 6.98
N ILE A 177 13.57 7.35 7.50
CA ILE A 177 13.66 6.05 6.85
C ILE A 177 12.82 5.06 7.67
N TYR A 178 12.03 4.24 6.97
CA TYR A 178 11.17 3.22 7.57
C TYR A 178 11.55 1.85 7.00
N THR A 179 11.74 0.88 7.88
CA THR A 179 11.86 -0.53 7.51
C THR A 179 10.52 -1.23 7.70
N ILE A 180 10.09 -1.98 6.70
CA ILE A 180 8.77 -2.63 6.68
C ILE A 180 8.96 -4.14 6.87
N ALA A 181 8.32 -4.69 7.89
CA ALA A 181 8.33 -6.13 8.13
C ALA A 181 6.92 -6.66 8.40
N THR A 182 6.57 -7.73 7.71
CA THR A 182 5.32 -8.47 7.90
C THR A 182 5.63 -9.84 8.46
N LYS A 183 5.06 -10.17 9.61
CA LYS A 183 5.23 -11.46 10.32
C LYS A 183 3.91 -11.89 10.96
N SER A 184 3.87 -13.13 11.41
CA SER A 184 2.68 -13.72 12.04
C SER A 184 2.33 -13.09 13.39
N THR A 185 3.30 -12.52 14.08
CA THR A 185 3.12 -11.85 15.37
C THR A 185 3.73 -10.46 15.37
N TYR A 186 3.20 -9.57 16.21
CA TYR A 186 3.74 -8.22 16.39
C TYR A 186 5.20 -8.23 16.84
N ASP A 187 5.55 -9.09 17.80
CA ASP A 187 6.92 -9.16 18.32
C ASP A 187 7.93 -9.58 17.26
N GLU A 188 7.57 -10.54 16.42
CA GLU A 188 8.42 -10.97 15.30
C GLU A 188 8.56 -9.86 14.26
N ALA A 189 7.46 -9.17 13.91
CA ALA A 189 7.48 -8.07 12.96
C ALA A 189 8.35 -6.93 13.49
N LEU A 190 8.16 -6.50 14.74
CA LEU A 190 8.95 -5.44 15.37
C LEU A 190 10.44 -5.78 15.40
N ARG A 191 10.80 -6.98 15.85
CA ARG A 191 12.21 -7.44 15.89
C ARG A 191 12.82 -7.46 14.50
N THR A 192 12.08 -7.96 13.51
CA THR A 192 12.54 -8.02 12.12
C THR A 192 12.79 -6.62 11.55
N ALA A 193 11.84 -5.70 11.73
CA ALA A 193 11.98 -4.33 11.27
C ALA A 193 13.15 -3.61 11.95
N ALA A 194 13.32 -3.79 13.27
CA ALA A 194 14.44 -3.22 14.01
C ALA A 194 15.81 -3.75 13.54
N MET A 195 15.89 -5.05 13.21
CA MET A 195 17.12 -5.64 12.68
C MET A 195 17.45 -5.19 11.24
N ASP A 196 16.43 -4.85 10.46
CA ASP A 196 16.64 -4.32 9.09
C ASP A 196 17.06 -2.83 9.09
N MET A 197 16.95 -2.15 10.24
CA MET A 197 17.39 -0.77 10.41
C MET A 197 18.91 -0.65 10.72
N ILE A 198 19.54 -1.75 11.11
CA ILE A 198 20.97 -1.83 11.47
C ILE A 198 21.81 -2.24 10.27
#